data_1dd1eef773e6a135929733f2a5ea3b1d
#
_entry.id   1dd1eef773e6a135929733f2a5ea3b1d
#
_cell.length_a   1.000
_cell.length_b   1.000
_cell.length_c   1.000
_cell.angle_alpha   90.00
_cell.angle_beta   90.00
_cell.angle_gamma   90.00
#
_symmetry.space_group_name_H-M   'P 1'
#
loop_
_entity.id
_entity.type
_entity.pdbx_description
1 polymer ?
#
loop_
_entity_poly.entity_id
_entity_poly.type
_entity_poly.pdbx_seq_one_letter_code
_entity_poly.pdbx_strand_id
1 'polypeptide(L)'
;MKNIAKIIIIIIIITTIICAIYFYIKKPKTQTNISTSEENINNNIIKVKIKENLGLVREQYKGYKVSAKLEIPKINLETYVLEDYSVEALKVSVTKFWGNNPNEIGNFCIAGHNYREFKKTTNLEIGDTIILTDNYNGVVEYEIYDIFKVLPSQTECLSQYTNGKKEVTLITCTKNSQKRIIIKAKEIV
;
A
#
# COMPACT_ATOMS: atom_id res chain seq x y z
N MET A 1 39.03 54.06 51.58
CA MET A 1 38.77 54.12 50.15
C MET A 1 39.39 52.97 49.36
N LYS A 2 40.65 52.58 49.57
CA LYS A 2 41.32 51.48 48.82
C LYS A 2 40.64 50.10 48.92
N ASN A 3 40.00 49.77 50.02
CA ASN A 3 39.34 48.46 50.22
C ASN A 3 37.97 48.40 49.51
N ILE A 4 37.26 49.50 49.43
CA ILE A 4 35.96 49.55 48.70
C ILE A 4 36.15 49.37 47.20
N ALA A 5 37.21 49.99 46.64
CA ALA A 5 37.55 49.81 45.21
C ALA A 5 37.89 48.36 44.86
N LYS A 6 38.60 47.63 45.75
CA LYS A 6 38.91 46.20 45.57
C LYS A 6 37.67 45.35 45.57
N ILE A 7 36.71 45.63 46.46
CA ILE A 7 35.42 44.89 46.57
C ILE A 7 34.60 45.11 45.29
N ILE A 8 34.53 46.31 44.75
CA ILE A 8 33.83 46.63 43.51
C ILE A 8 34.42 45.87 42.33
N ILE A 9 35.74 45.82 42.22
CA ILE A 9 36.41 45.05 41.16
C ILE A 9 36.11 43.56 41.23
N ILE A 10 36.09 42.98 42.43
CA ILE A 10 35.77 41.55 42.61
C ILE A 10 34.31 41.26 42.20
N ILE A 11 33.37 42.13 42.53
CA ILE A 11 31.96 41.98 42.16
C ILE A 11 31.81 42.04 40.63
N ILE A 12 32.50 42.93 39.92
CA ILE A 12 32.47 43.02 38.46
C ILE A 12 33.04 41.76 37.84
N ILE A 13 34.12 41.20 38.37
CA ILE A 13 34.70 39.94 37.82
C ILE A 13 33.74 38.77 38.03
N ILE A 14 33.11 38.68 39.17
CA ILE A 14 32.11 37.59 39.45
C ILE A 14 30.92 37.72 38.51
N THR A 15 30.38 38.92 38.30
CA THR A 15 29.22 39.10 37.40
C THR A 15 29.55 38.79 35.95
N THR A 16 30.78 39.14 35.49
CA THR A 16 31.22 38.79 34.13
C THR A 16 31.38 37.28 33.93
N ILE A 17 31.91 36.59 34.96
CA ILE A 17 32.03 35.11 34.89
C ILE A 17 30.64 34.44 34.88
N ILE A 18 29.72 34.90 35.73
CA ILE A 18 28.34 34.37 35.74
C ILE A 18 27.64 34.60 34.42
N CYS A 19 27.83 35.78 33.82
CA CYS A 19 27.27 36.10 32.51
C CYS A 19 27.86 35.22 31.39
N ALA A 20 29.17 34.97 31.42
CA ALA A 20 29.85 34.08 30.47
C ALA A 20 29.35 32.62 30.59
N ILE A 21 29.17 32.11 31.84
CA ILE A 21 28.63 30.80 32.09
C ILE A 21 27.18 30.70 31.60
N TYR A 22 26.36 31.73 31.86
CA TYR A 22 24.99 31.79 31.40
C TYR A 22 24.88 31.74 29.85
N PHE A 23 25.72 32.49 29.16
CA PHE A 23 25.80 32.46 27.70
C PHE A 23 26.35 31.13 27.17
N TYR A 24 27.26 30.49 27.87
CA TYR A 24 27.77 29.15 27.50
C TYR A 24 26.72 28.05 27.65
N ILE A 25 25.90 28.10 28.71
CA ILE A 25 24.83 27.16 28.97
C ILE A 25 23.63 27.40 28.01
N LYS A 26 23.40 28.68 27.64
CA LYS A 26 22.30 29.10 26.76
C LYS A 26 22.63 29.07 25.27
N LYS A 27 23.86 28.62 24.89
CA LYS A 27 24.13 28.33 23.46
C LYS A 27 23.03 27.38 22.96
N PRO A 28 22.20 27.76 21.96
CA PRO A 28 21.29 26.84 21.35
C PRO A 28 22.15 25.70 20.81
N LYS A 29 21.85 24.47 21.24
CA LYS A 29 22.35 23.27 20.56
C LYS A 29 21.81 23.38 19.15
N THR A 30 22.65 23.75 18.20
CA THR A 30 22.39 23.57 16.79
C THR A 30 22.33 22.06 16.59
N GLN A 31 21.16 21.48 16.88
CA GLN A 31 20.86 20.12 16.46
C GLN A 31 20.82 20.19 14.95
N THR A 32 21.82 19.62 14.35
CA THR A 32 21.88 19.37 12.93
C THR A 32 20.66 18.55 12.55
N ASN A 33 19.71 19.15 11.81
CA ASN A 33 18.53 18.50 11.22
C ASN A 33 18.91 17.37 10.23
N ILE A 34 20.17 17.04 10.10
CA ILE A 34 20.71 15.96 9.25
C ILE A 34 20.52 14.60 9.92
N SER A 35 20.68 14.47 11.24
CA SER A 35 20.54 13.19 11.94
C SER A 35 19.09 12.68 11.95
N THR A 36 18.11 13.57 12.00
CA THR A 36 16.68 13.20 12.06
C THR A 36 16.16 12.70 10.70
N SER A 37 16.69 13.23 9.60
CA SER A 37 16.31 12.78 8.26
C SER A 37 16.92 11.42 7.91
N GLU A 38 18.18 11.16 8.27
CA GLU A 38 18.83 9.86 8.05
C GLU A 38 18.24 8.75 8.93
N GLU A 39 17.92 9.06 10.18
CA GLU A 39 17.27 8.12 11.08
C GLU A 39 15.85 7.77 10.63
N ASN A 40 15.07 8.74 10.14
CA ASN A 40 13.75 8.51 9.56
C ASN A 40 13.82 7.70 8.25
N ILE A 41 14.81 7.96 7.39
CA ILE A 41 15.03 7.19 6.16
C ILE A 41 15.43 5.76 6.50
N ASN A 42 16.37 5.55 7.43
CA ASN A 42 16.77 4.21 7.88
C ASN A 42 15.60 3.44 8.53
N ASN A 43 14.82 4.08 9.38
CA ASN A 43 13.65 3.47 10.00
C ASN A 43 12.58 3.10 8.97
N ASN A 44 12.38 3.92 7.93
CA ASN A 44 11.47 3.60 6.85
C ASN A 44 12.00 2.45 5.97
N ILE A 45 13.30 2.42 5.65
CA ILE A 45 13.92 1.32 4.90
C ILE A 45 13.83 0.02 5.70
N ILE A 46 14.07 0.05 7.01
CA ILE A 46 13.95 -1.12 7.89
C ILE A 46 12.49 -1.60 7.93
N LYS A 47 11.51 -0.70 8.07
CA LYS A 47 10.08 -1.05 8.04
C LYS A 47 9.67 -1.67 6.70
N VAL A 48 10.13 -1.12 5.58
CA VAL A 48 9.87 -1.67 4.25
C VAL A 48 10.48 -3.07 4.11
N LYS A 49 11.74 -3.27 4.51
CA LYS A 49 12.40 -4.59 4.47
C LYS A 49 11.74 -5.62 5.40
N ILE A 50 11.28 -5.19 6.59
CA ILE A 50 10.54 -6.06 7.50
C ILE A 50 9.20 -6.45 6.87
N LYS A 51 8.47 -5.51 6.27
CA LYS A 51 7.23 -5.79 5.53
C LYS A 51 7.48 -6.79 4.37
N GLU A 52 8.53 -6.59 3.58
CA GLU A 52 8.90 -7.52 2.50
C GLU A 52 9.25 -8.93 3.01
N ASN A 53 10.00 -9.04 4.11
CA ASN A 53 10.39 -10.33 4.70
C ASN A 53 9.21 -11.06 5.37
N LEU A 54 8.18 -10.33 5.81
CA LEU A 54 6.96 -10.88 6.39
C LEU A 54 5.88 -11.18 5.35
N GLY A 55 6.15 -10.97 4.06
CA GLY A 55 5.18 -11.14 2.98
C GLY A 55 4.07 -10.09 2.97
N LEU A 56 4.30 -8.94 3.63
CA LEU A 56 3.33 -7.87 3.74
C LEU A 56 3.13 -7.14 2.41
N VAL A 57 1.91 -6.68 2.17
CA VAL A 57 1.58 -5.93 0.96
C VAL A 57 2.33 -4.61 0.92
N ARG A 58 2.94 -4.31 -0.20
CA ARG A 58 3.62 -3.02 -0.42
C ARG A 58 2.61 -1.89 -0.50
N GLU A 59 2.93 -0.74 0.09
CA GLU A 59 2.10 0.45 -0.02
C GLU A 59 2.10 1.03 -1.45
N GLN A 60 3.21 0.83 -2.19
CA GLN A 60 3.37 1.30 -3.56
C GLN A 60 4.08 0.26 -4.43
N TYR A 61 3.65 0.18 -5.69
CA TYR A 61 4.29 -0.61 -6.73
C TYR A 61 4.49 0.23 -7.97
N LYS A 62 5.74 0.45 -8.36
CA LYS A 62 6.14 1.29 -9.53
C LYS A 62 5.47 2.67 -9.54
N GLY A 63 5.38 3.32 -8.38
CA GLY A 63 4.82 4.67 -8.24
C GLY A 63 3.30 4.73 -8.05
N TYR A 64 2.60 3.60 -8.12
CA TYR A 64 1.15 3.52 -7.89
C TYR A 64 0.85 2.96 -6.50
N LYS A 65 -0.20 3.48 -5.85
CA LYS A 65 -0.70 2.91 -4.60
C LYS A 65 -1.21 1.49 -4.84
N VAL A 66 -0.98 0.62 -3.88
CA VAL A 66 -1.43 -0.77 -3.91
C VAL A 66 -2.63 -0.94 -3.01
N SER A 67 -3.65 -1.61 -3.52
CA SER A 67 -4.87 -1.98 -2.80
C SER A 67 -4.75 -3.36 -2.16
N ALA A 68 -4.17 -4.31 -2.87
CA ALA A 68 -3.99 -5.69 -2.41
C ALA A 68 -2.86 -6.39 -3.16
N LYS A 69 -2.40 -7.52 -2.60
CA LYS A 69 -1.65 -8.55 -3.32
C LYS A 69 -2.64 -9.60 -3.82
N LEU A 70 -2.54 -9.97 -5.09
CA LEU A 70 -3.34 -10.99 -5.76
C LEU A 70 -2.48 -12.20 -6.09
N GLU A 71 -2.93 -13.38 -5.65
CA GLU A 71 -2.30 -14.66 -5.98
C GLU A 71 -3.35 -15.61 -6.57
N ILE A 72 -2.99 -16.28 -7.67
CA ILE A 72 -3.82 -17.32 -8.29
C ILE A 72 -2.90 -18.50 -8.60
N PRO A 73 -2.80 -19.49 -7.68
CA PRO A 73 -1.83 -20.58 -7.75
C PRO A 73 -1.92 -21.41 -9.04
N LYS A 74 -3.13 -21.73 -9.50
CA LYS A 74 -3.38 -22.53 -10.71
C LYS A 74 -2.65 -22.03 -11.95
N ILE A 75 -2.45 -20.72 -12.06
CA ILE A 75 -1.81 -20.09 -13.23
C ILE A 75 -0.46 -19.48 -12.91
N ASN A 76 0.07 -19.71 -11.70
CA ASN A 76 1.30 -19.11 -11.18
C ASN A 76 1.28 -17.58 -11.33
N LEU A 77 0.16 -16.94 -10.97
CA LEU A 77 0.06 -15.49 -10.93
C LEU A 77 0.27 -15.01 -9.50
N GLU A 78 1.22 -14.09 -9.35
CA GLU A 78 1.43 -13.28 -8.15
C GLU A 78 1.68 -11.85 -8.61
N THR A 79 0.84 -10.91 -8.18
CA THR A 79 0.95 -9.50 -8.59
C THR A 79 0.29 -8.58 -7.57
N TYR A 80 0.42 -7.25 -7.77
CA TYR A 80 -0.23 -6.24 -6.96
C TYR A 80 -1.42 -5.65 -7.70
N VAL A 81 -2.53 -5.48 -6.98
CA VAL A 81 -3.71 -4.74 -7.44
C VAL A 81 -3.48 -3.27 -7.14
N LEU A 82 -3.41 -2.43 -8.15
CA LEU A 82 -3.26 -0.98 -7.99
C LEU A 82 -4.59 -0.35 -7.58
N GLU A 83 -4.55 0.68 -6.71
CA GLU A 83 -5.74 1.31 -6.15
C GLU A 83 -6.56 2.05 -7.22
N ASP A 84 -5.86 2.80 -8.08
CA ASP A 84 -6.52 3.66 -9.07
C ASP A 84 -6.57 3.01 -10.44
N TYR A 85 -7.76 2.99 -11.04
CA TYR A 85 -7.95 2.54 -12.42
C TYR A 85 -7.54 3.64 -13.39
N SER A 86 -6.59 3.33 -14.26
CA SER A 86 -6.24 4.13 -15.43
C SER A 86 -5.61 3.25 -16.53
N VAL A 87 -5.56 3.77 -17.75
CA VAL A 87 -4.90 3.07 -18.87
C VAL A 87 -3.41 2.88 -18.58
N GLU A 88 -2.77 3.85 -17.94
CA GLU A 88 -1.36 3.82 -17.55
C GLU A 88 -1.12 2.81 -16.44
N ALA A 89 -1.98 2.76 -15.42
CA ALA A 89 -1.90 1.79 -14.34
C ALA A 89 -2.07 0.35 -14.84
N LEU A 90 -3.01 0.11 -15.75
CA LEU A 90 -3.19 -1.19 -16.40
C LEU A 90 -1.99 -1.66 -17.22
N LYS A 91 -1.13 -0.75 -17.71
CA LYS A 91 0.16 -1.11 -18.31
C LYS A 91 1.19 -1.56 -17.28
N VAL A 92 0.98 -1.27 -16.00
CA VAL A 92 1.90 -1.61 -14.91
C VAL A 92 1.49 -2.90 -14.23
N SER A 93 0.21 -3.04 -13.86
CA SER A 93 -0.36 -4.23 -13.20
C SER A 93 -1.89 -4.25 -13.35
N VAL A 94 -2.54 -5.21 -12.69
CA VAL A 94 -3.99 -5.21 -12.53
C VAL A 94 -4.42 -4.07 -11.61
N THR A 95 -5.65 -3.59 -11.76
CA THR A 95 -6.15 -2.44 -11.00
C THR A 95 -7.49 -2.74 -10.34
N LYS A 96 -7.77 -2.11 -9.23
CA LYS A 96 -9.12 -2.02 -8.68
C LYS A 96 -9.99 -1.26 -9.68
N PHE A 97 -10.98 -1.94 -10.21
CA PHE A 97 -11.88 -1.37 -11.21
C PHE A 97 -13.13 -0.77 -10.58
N TRP A 98 -13.69 -1.47 -9.59
CA TRP A 98 -14.92 -1.08 -8.93
C TRP A 98 -15.08 -1.77 -7.58
N GLY A 99 -15.98 -1.25 -6.73
CA GLY A 99 -16.45 -1.91 -5.51
C GLY A 99 -15.69 -1.57 -4.26
N ASN A 100 -15.98 -2.36 -3.20
CA ASN A 100 -15.43 -2.18 -1.87
C ASN A 100 -13.91 -2.42 -1.81
N ASN A 101 -13.33 -2.27 -0.64
CA ASN A 101 -11.92 -2.63 -0.45
C ASN A 101 -11.74 -4.15 -0.46
N PRO A 102 -10.52 -4.63 -0.73
CA PRO A 102 -10.25 -6.06 -0.66
C PRO A 102 -10.60 -6.60 0.73
N ASN A 103 -11.15 -7.82 0.75
CA ASN A 103 -11.51 -8.54 1.97
C ASN A 103 -12.64 -7.92 2.82
N GLU A 104 -13.36 -6.93 2.28
CA GLU A 104 -14.61 -6.41 2.86
C GLU A 104 -15.84 -7.10 2.25
N ILE A 105 -16.98 -7.05 2.96
CA ILE A 105 -18.26 -7.51 2.44
C ILE A 105 -18.61 -6.69 1.19
N GLY A 106 -18.97 -7.36 0.10
CA GLY A 106 -19.23 -6.77 -1.20
C GLY A 106 -18.37 -7.41 -2.28
N ASN A 107 -18.30 -6.79 -3.45
CA ASN A 107 -17.63 -7.32 -4.62
C ASN A 107 -16.41 -6.46 -4.99
N PHE A 108 -15.22 -6.99 -4.77
CA PHE A 108 -13.97 -6.35 -5.16
C PHE A 108 -13.64 -6.68 -6.62
N CYS A 109 -13.85 -5.73 -7.53
CA CYS A 109 -13.67 -5.94 -8.96
C CYS A 109 -12.27 -5.52 -9.42
N ILE A 110 -11.54 -6.43 -10.07
CA ILE A 110 -10.17 -6.26 -10.53
C ILE A 110 -10.13 -6.34 -12.05
N ALA A 111 -9.60 -5.32 -12.72
CA ALA A 111 -9.38 -5.33 -14.16
C ALA A 111 -7.91 -5.62 -14.50
N GLY A 112 -7.70 -6.36 -15.58
CA GLY A 112 -6.36 -6.65 -16.09
C GLY A 112 -6.36 -6.96 -17.59
N HIS A 113 -5.23 -6.70 -18.24
CA HIS A 113 -5.07 -7.01 -19.66
C HIS A 113 -4.92 -8.52 -19.89
N ASN A 114 -5.64 -9.04 -20.89
CA ASN A 114 -5.60 -10.44 -21.33
C ASN A 114 -4.27 -10.88 -21.97
N TYR A 115 -3.34 -9.97 -22.19
CA TYR A 115 -1.99 -10.25 -22.74
C TYR A 115 -0.87 -10.03 -21.73
N ARG A 116 -1.22 -9.65 -20.49
CA ARG A 116 -0.30 -9.42 -19.37
C ARG A 116 -0.64 -10.34 -18.19
N GLU A 117 -0.90 -9.75 -17.04
CA GLU A 117 -1.18 -10.47 -15.78
C GLU A 117 -2.31 -11.48 -15.96
N PHE A 118 -3.39 -11.08 -16.66
CA PHE A 118 -4.54 -11.97 -16.90
C PHE A 118 -4.45 -12.82 -18.19
N LYS A 119 -3.23 -12.96 -18.75
CA LYS A 119 -3.02 -13.77 -19.96
C LYS A 119 -3.46 -15.23 -19.84
N LYS A 120 -3.28 -15.82 -18.65
CA LYS A 120 -3.59 -17.23 -18.40
C LYS A 120 -4.95 -17.46 -17.71
N THR A 121 -5.75 -16.43 -17.49
CA THR A 121 -7.04 -16.55 -16.83
C THR A 121 -8.04 -17.43 -17.58
N THR A 122 -7.82 -17.66 -18.88
CA THR A 122 -8.59 -18.63 -19.67
C THR A 122 -8.37 -20.09 -19.26
N ASN A 123 -7.36 -20.38 -18.44
CA ASN A 123 -7.06 -21.71 -17.89
C ASN A 123 -7.69 -21.92 -16.52
N LEU A 124 -8.44 -20.95 -16.01
CA LEU A 124 -9.14 -21.06 -14.73
C LEU A 124 -10.45 -21.78 -14.92
N GLU A 125 -10.81 -22.54 -13.91
CA GLU A 125 -12.03 -23.35 -13.83
C GLU A 125 -12.77 -23.05 -12.53
N ILE A 126 -14.05 -23.45 -12.48
CA ILE A 126 -14.83 -23.40 -11.24
C ILE A 126 -14.16 -24.31 -10.21
N GLY A 127 -14.03 -23.84 -8.98
CA GLY A 127 -13.31 -24.48 -7.87
C GLY A 127 -11.86 -24.07 -7.72
N ASP A 128 -11.25 -23.34 -8.68
CA ASP A 128 -9.90 -22.79 -8.52
C ASP A 128 -9.91 -21.67 -7.47
N THR A 129 -8.76 -21.49 -6.81
CA THR A 129 -8.60 -20.54 -5.70
C THR A 129 -7.97 -19.23 -6.16
N ILE A 130 -8.51 -18.13 -5.65
CA ILE A 130 -7.94 -16.77 -5.69
C ILE A 130 -7.63 -16.36 -4.26
N ILE A 131 -6.44 -15.82 -4.01
CA ILE A 131 -6.01 -15.34 -2.70
C ILE A 131 -5.78 -13.83 -2.78
N LEU A 132 -6.38 -13.09 -1.88
CA LEU A 132 -6.14 -11.66 -1.71
C LEU A 132 -5.57 -11.39 -0.32
N THR A 133 -4.45 -10.68 -0.30
CA THR A 133 -3.88 -10.10 0.92
C THR A 133 -4.08 -8.60 0.87
N ASP A 134 -4.81 -8.03 1.82
CA ASP A 134 -5.04 -6.58 1.91
C ASP A 134 -3.87 -5.83 2.55
N ASN A 135 -3.95 -4.50 2.60
CA ASN A 135 -2.90 -3.65 3.17
C ASN A 135 -2.75 -3.78 4.70
N TYR A 136 -3.66 -4.48 5.36
CA TYR A 136 -3.62 -4.78 6.80
C TYR A 136 -3.15 -6.21 7.07
N ASN A 137 -2.74 -6.94 6.01
CA ASN A 137 -2.32 -8.35 6.00
C ASN A 137 -3.46 -9.33 6.33
N GLY A 138 -4.69 -8.90 6.17
CA GLY A 138 -5.82 -9.81 6.12
C GLY A 138 -5.72 -10.64 4.84
N VAL A 139 -5.66 -11.96 5.01
CA VAL A 139 -5.64 -12.92 3.90
C VAL A 139 -6.99 -13.58 3.79
N VAL A 140 -7.61 -13.55 2.61
CA VAL A 140 -8.84 -14.26 2.32
C VAL A 140 -8.67 -15.08 1.07
N GLU A 141 -9.11 -16.34 1.15
CA GLU A 141 -9.18 -17.25 0.02
C GLU A 141 -10.60 -17.23 -0.55
N TYR A 142 -10.65 -17.20 -1.87
CA TYR A 142 -11.90 -17.16 -2.64
C TYR A 142 -11.92 -18.33 -3.60
N GLU A 143 -13.04 -19.03 -3.69
CA GLU A 143 -13.29 -20.10 -4.67
C GLU A 143 -14.05 -19.55 -5.87
N ILE A 144 -13.57 -19.84 -7.07
CA ILE A 144 -14.25 -19.48 -8.32
C ILE A 144 -15.55 -20.28 -8.42
N TYR A 145 -16.68 -19.57 -8.54
CA TYR A 145 -17.99 -20.20 -8.67
C TYR A 145 -18.67 -19.96 -10.02
N ASP A 146 -18.21 -18.97 -10.80
CA ASP A 146 -18.79 -18.66 -12.11
C ASP A 146 -17.77 -18.04 -13.06
N ILE A 147 -17.81 -18.44 -14.34
CA ILE A 147 -16.96 -17.91 -15.41
C ILE A 147 -17.83 -17.73 -16.67
N PHE A 148 -18.00 -16.50 -17.11
CA PHE A 148 -18.84 -16.17 -18.27
C PHE A 148 -18.31 -15.00 -19.08
N LYS A 149 -18.99 -14.69 -20.18
CA LYS A 149 -18.62 -13.59 -21.09
C LYS A 149 -19.77 -12.61 -21.24
N VAL A 150 -19.45 -11.32 -21.14
CA VAL A 150 -20.42 -10.23 -21.29
C VAL A 150 -19.98 -9.22 -22.34
N LEU A 151 -20.92 -8.43 -22.84
CA LEU A 151 -20.59 -7.22 -23.61
C LEU A 151 -20.05 -6.13 -22.64
N PRO A 152 -19.22 -5.20 -23.13
CA PRO A 152 -18.69 -4.11 -22.29
C PRO A 152 -19.77 -3.23 -21.63
N SER A 153 -20.96 -3.18 -22.18
CA SER A 153 -22.10 -2.43 -21.66
C SER A 153 -22.88 -3.15 -20.55
N GLN A 154 -22.63 -4.43 -20.36
CA GLN A 154 -23.30 -5.27 -19.33
C GLN A 154 -22.49 -5.18 -18.03
N THR A 155 -23.06 -4.53 -17.03
CA THR A 155 -22.37 -4.19 -15.77
C THR A 155 -22.93 -4.90 -14.55
N GLU A 156 -23.85 -5.82 -14.72
CA GLU A 156 -24.52 -6.58 -13.64
C GLU A 156 -23.49 -7.37 -12.81
N CYS A 157 -22.40 -7.81 -13.43
CA CYS A 157 -21.30 -8.50 -12.75
C CYS A 157 -20.56 -7.61 -11.71
N LEU A 158 -20.76 -6.29 -11.77
CA LEU A 158 -20.16 -5.32 -10.83
C LEU A 158 -21.03 -5.08 -9.59
N SER A 159 -22.22 -5.70 -9.51
CA SER A 159 -23.12 -5.53 -8.37
C SER A 159 -22.38 -5.72 -7.03
N GLN A 160 -22.67 -4.85 -6.08
CA GLN A 160 -22.16 -4.92 -4.71
C GLN A 160 -23.10 -5.73 -3.78
N TYR A 161 -24.23 -6.19 -4.29
CA TYR A 161 -25.14 -7.04 -3.53
C TYR A 161 -24.66 -8.50 -3.57
N THR A 162 -24.02 -8.94 -2.50
CA THR A 162 -23.38 -10.26 -2.37
C THR A 162 -24.00 -11.13 -1.28
N ASN A 163 -25.20 -10.77 -0.79
CA ASN A 163 -25.86 -11.45 0.35
C ASN A 163 -24.96 -11.49 1.61
N GLY A 164 -24.23 -10.41 1.87
CA GLY A 164 -23.36 -10.30 3.05
C GLY A 164 -22.04 -11.07 2.95
N LYS A 165 -21.66 -11.54 1.77
CA LYS A 165 -20.40 -12.26 1.53
C LYS A 165 -19.35 -11.35 0.92
N LYS A 166 -18.09 -11.76 1.05
CA LYS A 166 -16.98 -11.19 0.30
C LYS A 166 -16.89 -11.89 -1.05
N GLU A 167 -16.88 -11.11 -2.12
CA GLU A 167 -16.72 -11.61 -3.48
C GLU A 167 -15.59 -10.88 -4.19
N VAL A 168 -14.98 -11.54 -5.15
CA VAL A 168 -14.00 -11.00 -6.08
C VAL A 168 -14.46 -11.25 -7.50
N THR A 169 -14.36 -10.23 -8.34
CA THR A 169 -14.64 -10.36 -9.77
C THR A 169 -13.38 -9.96 -10.57
N LEU A 170 -12.81 -10.91 -11.31
CA LEU A 170 -11.75 -10.61 -12.27
C LEU A 170 -12.36 -10.27 -13.63
N ILE A 171 -11.87 -9.20 -14.25
CA ILE A 171 -12.38 -8.66 -15.52
C ILE A 171 -11.24 -8.57 -16.50
N THR A 172 -11.35 -9.22 -17.65
CA THR A 172 -10.38 -9.10 -18.74
C THR A 172 -11.06 -9.13 -20.08
N CYS A 173 -10.32 -8.79 -21.15
CA CYS A 173 -10.85 -8.82 -22.51
C CYS A 173 -10.80 -10.24 -23.10
N THR A 174 -11.73 -10.55 -24.01
CA THR A 174 -11.56 -11.66 -24.96
C THR A 174 -10.43 -11.35 -25.93
N LYS A 175 -9.89 -12.36 -26.63
CA LYS A 175 -8.78 -12.21 -27.59
C LYS A 175 -9.02 -11.10 -28.62
N ASN A 176 -10.25 -10.95 -29.08
CA ASN A 176 -10.65 -9.91 -30.05
C ASN A 176 -11.17 -8.62 -29.38
N SER A 177 -11.12 -8.51 -28.06
CA SER A 177 -11.57 -7.37 -27.25
C SER A 177 -13.06 -6.98 -27.37
N GLN A 178 -13.87 -7.77 -28.07
CA GLN A 178 -15.30 -7.47 -28.26
C GLN A 178 -16.13 -7.76 -27.01
N LYS A 179 -15.70 -8.70 -26.17
CA LYS A 179 -16.36 -9.07 -24.93
C LYS A 179 -15.40 -8.99 -23.75
N ARG A 180 -15.96 -9.05 -22.55
CA ARG A 180 -15.22 -9.23 -21.31
C ARG A 180 -15.39 -10.66 -20.82
N ILE A 181 -14.31 -11.27 -20.34
CA ILE A 181 -14.34 -12.50 -19.55
C ILE A 181 -14.49 -12.06 -18.10
N ILE A 182 -15.46 -12.59 -17.44
CA ILE A 182 -15.79 -12.36 -16.03
C ILE A 182 -15.53 -13.65 -15.28
N ILE A 183 -14.78 -13.58 -14.20
CA ILE A 183 -14.50 -14.68 -13.29
C ILE A 183 -14.94 -14.22 -11.91
N LYS A 184 -15.96 -14.87 -11.34
CA LYS A 184 -16.51 -14.57 -10.03
C LYS A 184 -16.05 -15.59 -9.01
N ALA A 185 -15.56 -15.12 -7.88
CA ALA A 185 -15.17 -15.95 -6.76
C ALA A 185 -15.78 -15.41 -5.46
N LYS A 186 -16.07 -16.31 -4.52
CA LYS A 186 -16.59 -15.99 -3.19
C LYS A 186 -15.67 -16.53 -2.12
N GLU A 187 -15.65 -15.90 -0.96
CA GLU A 187 -14.85 -16.34 0.19
C GLU A 187 -15.14 -17.80 0.56
N ILE A 188 -14.08 -18.55 0.88
CA ILE A 188 -14.16 -19.87 1.47
C ILE A 188 -14.31 -19.67 2.99
N VAL A 189 -15.41 -20.16 3.57
CA VAL A 189 -15.73 -20.05 4.99
C VAL A 189 -15.31 -21.31 5.73
#